data_55ffc2881326c6911d2a3e52078239f2
#
_entry.id   55ffc2881326c6911d2a3e52078239f2
#
_cell.length_a   1.000
_cell.length_b   1.000
_cell.length_c   1.000
_cell.angle_alpha   90.00
_cell.angle_beta   90.00
_cell.angle_gamma   90.00
#
_symmetry.space_group_name_H-M   'P 1'
#
loop_
_entity.id
_entity.type
_entity.pdbx_description
1 polymer ?
#
loop_
_entity_poly.entity_id
_entity_poly.type
_entity_poly.pdbx_seq_one_letter_code
_entity_poly.pdbx_strand_id
1 'polypeptide(L)'
;MHWHNNIRTRSRMWIAILAVVVTATGLLVKRSLASDHQDTADVELNPSMDMTDVYAFPGSAAGRIALVLDSWALLTPAEAAPGVTSFDDNLLYQFKVDNTGDAQEDKVIQVTFHGSGADQTIEVRGPMAPPVVGAMRNTVADVAPTLSGKVATVLGSASGMQVFAGPRQDPFYIDLEQFFRIIPDRKPVTGPLSMLPDTPSASSFRAPGAAVDILGGSGGHPFNVLSIVIELPASQLRGSTDKIGVWGTISR
;
A
#
# COMPACT_ATOMS: atom_id res chain seq x y z
N MET A 1 43.16 -50.96 7.41
CA MET A 1 41.84 -50.96 7.99
C MET A 1 41.43 -49.53 8.49
N HIS A 2 41.66 -48.47 7.67
CA HIS A 2 41.42 -47.06 8.06
C HIS A 2 40.53 -46.25 7.06
N TRP A 3 39.89 -46.89 6.09
CA TRP A 3 39.20 -46.13 5.03
C TRP A 3 37.69 -45.93 5.26
N HIS A 4 37.08 -46.73 6.13
CA HIS A 4 35.62 -46.66 6.37
C HIS A 4 35.17 -45.54 7.34
N ASN A 5 36.07 -45.00 8.16
CA ASN A 5 35.71 -43.97 9.15
C ASN A 5 35.55 -42.56 8.55
N ASN A 6 36.25 -42.27 7.43
CA ASN A 6 36.23 -40.93 6.81
C ASN A 6 34.95 -40.62 6.07
N ILE A 7 34.25 -41.62 5.54
CA ILE A 7 33.00 -41.40 4.77
C ILE A 7 31.84 -41.06 5.72
N ARG A 8 31.76 -41.74 6.87
CA ARG A 8 30.72 -41.48 7.88
C ARG A 8 30.86 -40.12 8.55
N THR A 9 32.06 -39.64 8.75
CA THR A 9 32.29 -38.33 9.36
C THR A 9 31.99 -37.20 8.36
N ARG A 10 32.34 -37.38 7.10
CA ARG A 10 32.01 -36.40 6.03
C ARG A 10 30.51 -36.30 5.79
N SER A 11 29.79 -37.41 5.72
CA SER A 11 28.33 -37.41 5.54
C SER A 11 27.61 -36.74 6.71
N ARG A 12 28.04 -36.98 7.96
CA ARG A 12 27.46 -36.32 9.13
C ARG A 12 27.75 -34.82 9.17
N MET A 13 28.91 -34.40 8.68
CA MET A 13 29.26 -32.99 8.55
C MET A 13 28.41 -32.27 7.49
N TRP A 14 28.16 -32.92 6.35
CA TRP A 14 27.28 -32.37 5.31
C TRP A 14 25.82 -32.29 5.75
N ILE A 15 25.32 -33.27 6.49
CA ILE A 15 23.96 -33.25 7.07
C ILE A 15 23.83 -32.13 8.10
N ALA A 16 24.86 -31.91 8.94
CA ALA A 16 24.88 -30.82 9.90
C ALA A 16 24.93 -29.45 9.22
N ILE A 17 25.73 -29.30 8.16
CA ILE A 17 25.79 -28.05 7.38
C ILE A 17 24.46 -27.80 6.67
N LEU A 18 23.84 -28.80 6.09
CA LEU A 18 22.53 -28.68 5.43
C LEU A 18 21.45 -28.30 6.44
N ALA A 19 21.45 -28.90 7.65
CA ALA A 19 20.52 -28.55 8.70
C ALA A 19 20.70 -27.12 9.21
N VAL A 20 21.94 -26.64 9.35
CA VAL A 20 22.23 -25.23 9.72
C VAL A 20 21.81 -24.25 8.62
N VAL A 21 22.01 -24.59 7.35
CA VAL A 21 21.59 -23.75 6.22
C VAL A 21 20.05 -23.70 6.14
N VAL A 22 19.37 -24.83 6.34
CA VAL A 22 17.89 -24.86 6.34
C VAL A 22 17.30 -24.11 7.53
N THR A 23 17.92 -24.20 8.72
CA THR A 23 17.50 -23.41 9.87
C THR A 23 17.84 -21.94 9.74
N ALA A 24 18.99 -21.58 9.16
CA ALA A 24 19.36 -20.19 8.90
C ALA A 24 18.49 -19.55 7.82
N THR A 25 18.15 -20.27 6.73
CA THR A 25 17.17 -19.79 5.73
C THR A 25 15.76 -19.71 6.30
N GLY A 26 15.36 -20.62 7.18
CA GLY A 26 14.06 -20.56 7.86
C GLY A 26 13.93 -19.36 8.83
N LEU A 27 15.06 -18.92 9.43
CA LEU A 27 15.12 -17.74 10.30
C LEU A 27 15.22 -16.42 9.52
N LEU A 28 15.58 -16.47 8.24
CA LEU A 28 15.65 -15.30 7.35
C LEU A 28 14.35 -15.06 6.56
N VAL A 29 13.38 -15.94 6.64
CA VAL A 29 12.01 -15.65 6.21
C VAL A 29 11.47 -14.61 7.20
N LYS A 30 11.71 -13.35 6.90
CA LYS A 30 10.94 -12.26 7.51
C LYS A 30 9.48 -12.67 7.32
N ARG A 31 8.77 -12.94 8.41
CA ARG A 31 7.34 -13.15 8.37
C ARG A 31 6.77 -11.89 7.70
N SER A 32 6.28 -12.03 6.49
CA SER A 32 5.47 -10.99 5.86
C SER A 32 4.25 -10.84 6.75
N LEU A 33 4.19 -9.75 7.48
CA LEU A 33 3.06 -9.39 8.32
C LEU A 33 2.07 -8.75 7.35
N ALA A 34 0.93 -9.31 7.17
CA ALA A 34 -0.11 -8.78 6.31
C ALA A 34 -1.25 -8.23 7.18
N SER A 35 -1.09 -7.01 7.59
CA SER A 35 -2.15 -6.06 7.89
C SER A 35 -1.92 -4.92 6.94
N ASP A 36 -2.92 -4.30 6.40
CA ASP A 36 -2.78 -3.17 5.48
C ASP A 36 -2.85 -1.80 6.18
N HIS A 37 -2.93 -1.79 7.50
CA HIS A 37 -2.90 -0.60 8.34
C HIS A 37 -1.90 -0.79 9.49
N GLN A 38 -0.90 0.10 9.57
CA GLN A 38 0.10 0.11 10.64
C GLN A 38 0.78 -1.25 10.86
N ASP A 39 1.13 -1.93 9.79
CA ASP A 39 1.56 -3.33 9.80
C ASP A 39 3.02 -3.55 10.22
N THR A 40 3.80 -2.49 10.31
CA THR A 40 5.19 -2.52 10.77
C THR A 40 5.52 -1.35 11.68
N ALA A 41 6.53 -1.50 12.53
CA ALA A 41 7.00 -0.42 13.38
C ALA A 41 7.48 0.81 12.59
N ASP A 42 7.99 0.60 11.38
CA ASP A 42 8.47 1.70 10.54
C ASP A 42 7.32 2.56 10.03
N VAL A 43 6.23 1.96 9.54
CA VAL A 43 5.04 2.71 9.08
C VAL A 43 4.23 3.26 10.26
N GLU A 44 4.24 2.60 11.40
CA GLU A 44 3.63 3.10 12.64
C GLU A 44 4.29 4.41 13.11
N LEU A 45 5.62 4.52 12.94
CA LEU A 45 6.39 5.73 13.25
C LEU A 45 6.34 6.79 12.13
N ASN A 46 6.04 6.38 10.90
CA ASN A 46 5.98 7.23 9.71
C ASN A 46 4.70 6.94 8.92
N PRO A 47 3.53 7.31 9.44
CA PRO A 47 2.24 6.91 8.84
C PRO A 47 2.04 7.40 7.41
N SER A 48 2.75 8.45 6.97
CA SER A 48 2.75 8.90 5.57
C SER A 48 3.31 7.86 4.58
N MET A 49 4.11 6.89 5.07
CA MET A 49 4.64 5.78 4.29
C MET A 49 3.74 4.54 4.33
N ASP A 50 2.73 4.54 5.17
CA ASP A 50 1.76 3.46 5.30
C ASP A 50 0.81 3.48 4.10
N MET A 51 1.08 2.63 3.12
CA MET A 51 0.19 2.42 1.98
C MET A 51 -0.84 1.37 2.38
N THR A 52 -2.07 1.82 2.60
CA THR A 52 -3.13 0.96 3.11
C THR A 52 -3.83 0.18 2.01
N ASP A 53 -4.15 0.84 0.90
CA ASP A 53 -4.93 0.23 -0.17
C ASP A 53 -4.51 0.70 -1.54
N VAL A 54 -4.68 -0.18 -2.54
CA VAL A 54 -4.58 0.16 -3.96
C VAL A 54 -5.78 -0.43 -4.70
N TYR A 55 -6.53 0.43 -5.37
CA TYR A 55 -7.69 0.01 -6.15
C TYR A 55 -7.56 0.36 -7.62
N ALA A 56 -8.12 -0.50 -8.48
CA ALA A 56 -8.34 -0.25 -9.90
C ALA A 56 -9.71 -0.75 -10.29
N PHE A 57 -10.57 0.15 -10.80
CA PHE A 57 -11.94 -0.17 -11.17
C PHE A 57 -12.45 0.70 -12.32
N PRO A 58 -13.57 0.36 -12.98
CA PRO A 58 -14.16 1.20 -14.03
C PRO A 58 -14.41 2.62 -13.54
N GLY A 59 -14.02 3.60 -14.33
CA GLY A 59 -14.23 5.02 -14.03
C GLY A 59 -15.67 5.49 -14.20
N SER A 60 -15.89 6.79 -14.06
CA SER A 60 -17.18 7.45 -14.06
C SER A 60 -17.93 7.37 -15.42
N ALA A 61 -17.23 7.05 -16.50
CA ALA A 61 -17.78 6.89 -17.83
C ALA A 61 -17.17 5.68 -18.55
N ALA A 62 -17.86 5.19 -19.57
CA ALA A 62 -17.38 4.08 -20.39
C ALA A 62 -16.00 4.38 -20.98
N GLY A 63 -15.10 3.40 -20.94
CA GLY A 63 -13.73 3.53 -21.44
C GLY A 63 -12.77 4.27 -20.50
N ARG A 64 -13.18 4.60 -19.29
CA ARG A 64 -12.34 5.20 -18.24
C ARG A 64 -12.03 4.18 -17.16
N ILE A 65 -10.92 4.39 -16.47
CA ILE A 65 -10.50 3.62 -15.31
C ILE A 65 -10.14 4.58 -14.19
N ALA A 66 -10.51 4.21 -12.98
CA ALA A 66 -10.08 4.88 -11.76
C ALA A 66 -9.01 4.03 -11.05
N LEU A 67 -7.95 4.69 -10.62
CA LEU A 67 -6.90 4.16 -9.79
C LEU A 67 -6.93 4.91 -8.47
N VAL A 68 -6.83 4.20 -7.36
CA VAL A 68 -6.78 4.80 -6.02
C VAL A 68 -5.59 4.23 -5.27
N LEU A 69 -4.85 5.09 -4.60
CA LEU A 69 -3.81 4.74 -3.64
C LEU A 69 -4.12 5.47 -2.35
N ASP A 70 -4.35 4.72 -1.29
CA ASP A 70 -4.63 5.23 0.02
C ASP A 70 -3.40 5.07 0.92
N SER A 71 -3.17 6.07 1.76
CA SER A 71 -2.07 6.10 2.73
C SER A 71 -2.48 6.83 3.99
N TRP A 72 -1.68 6.68 5.06
CA TRP A 72 -1.93 7.33 6.33
C TRP A 72 -3.35 7.09 6.85
N ALA A 73 -3.61 5.83 7.20
CA ALA A 73 -4.91 5.39 7.67
C ALA A 73 -5.26 5.86 9.09
N LEU A 74 -6.55 5.71 9.40
CA LEU A 74 -7.16 6.02 10.68
C LEU A 74 -7.07 7.50 11.08
N LEU A 75 -7.08 8.40 10.10
CA LEU A 75 -7.22 9.82 10.38
C LEU A 75 -8.59 10.09 11.01
N THR A 76 -8.59 10.66 12.20
CA THR A 76 -9.82 11.16 12.83
C THR A 76 -10.43 12.30 12.01
N PRO A 77 -11.73 12.63 12.17
CA PRO A 77 -12.31 13.77 11.47
C PRO A 77 -11.58 15.10 11.69
N ALA A 78 -10.94 15.27 12.85
CA ALA A 78 -10.16 16.47 13.15
C ALA A 78 -8.84 16.50 12.36
N GLU A 79 -8.15 15.36 12.24
CA GLU A 79 -6.93 15.24 11.46
C GLU A 79 -7.20 15.31 9.95
N ALA A 80 -8.35 14.83 9.50
CA ALA A 80 -8.79 14.92 8.11
C ALA A 80 -9.35 16.30 7.71
N ALA A 81 -9.43 17.24 8.65
CA ALA A 81 -9.87 18.59 8.33
C ALA A 81 -8.91 19.27 7.34
N PRO A 82 -9.41 20.15 6.45
CA PRO A 82 -8.59 20.77 5.42
C PRO A 82 -7.33 21.44 5.96
N GLY A 83 -6.18 21.05 5.43
CA GLY A 83 -4.88 21.62 5.80
C GLY A 83 -4.29 21.13 7.13
N VAL A 84 -4.91 20.16 7.81
CA VAL A 84 -4.37 19.61 9.06
C VAL A 84 -3.35 18.51 8.76
N THR A 85 -3.73 17.47 8.01
CA THR A 85 -2.82 16.41 7.58
C THR A 85 -2.42 16.64 6.12
N SER A 86 -1.15 16.42 5.81
CA SER A 86 -0.57 16.62 4.49
C SER A 86 0.15 15.36 4.03
N PHE A 87 0.21 15.13 2.72
CA PHE A 87 1.14 14.15 2.16
C PHE A 87 2.59 14.59 2.46
N ASP A 88 3.49 13.62 2.62
CA ASP A 88 4.92 13.90 2.83
C ASP A 88 5.56 14.35 1.50
N ASP A 89 6.19 15.52 1.49
CA ASP A 89 6.81 16.12 0.32
C ASP A 89 8.17 15.49 -0.05
N ASN A 90 8.67 14.58 0.76
CA ASN A 90 9.87 13.79 0.49
C ASN A 90 9.55 12.39 -0.11
N LEU A 91 8.28 12.07 -0.31
CA LEU A 91 7.87 10.76 -0.80
C LEU A 91 7.43 10.81 -2.27
N LEU A 92 7.79 9.75 -2.97
CA LEU A 92 7.30 9.43 -4.31
C LEU A 92 6.22 8.37 -4.21
N TYR A 93 5.00 8.72 -4.59
CA TYR A 93 3.86 7.80 -4.71
C TYR A 93 3.75 7.37 -6.17
N GLN A 94 3.56 6.08 -6.42
CA GLN A 94 3.46 5.57 -7.78
C GLN A 94 2.35 4.55 -7.95
N PHE A 95 1.63 4.67 -9.05
CA PHE A 95 0.88 3.58 -9.63
C PHE A 95 1.75 2.93 -10.71
N LYS A 96 1.99 1.65 -10.60
CA LYS A 96 2.72 0.84 -11.55
C LYS A 96 1.75 -0.06 -12.29
N VAL A 97 1.91 -0.16 -13.59
CA VAL A 97 0.99 -0.87 -14.47
C VAL A 97 1.74 -1.83 -15.37
N ASP A 98 1.45 -3.12 -15.22
CA ASP A 98 1.81 -4.17 -16.17
C ASP A 98 0.67 -4.30 -17.20
N ASN A 99 0.97 -4.07 -18.46
CA ASN A 99 0.02 -4.20 -19.55
C ASN A 99 0.46 -5.22 -20.62
N THR A 100 1.50 -6.00 -20.31
CA THR A 100 2.00 -7.11 -21.12
C THR A 100 1.75 -8.47 -20.47
N GLY A 101 1.59 -8.53 -19.14
CA GLY A 101 1.30 -9.73 -18.37
C GLY A 101 2.55 -10.46 -17.89
N ASP A 102 3.69 -9.78 -17.79
CA ASP A 102 4.97 -10.35 -17.36
C ASP A 102 5.34 -10.03 -15.91
N ALA A 103 4.43 -9.37 -15.19
CA ALA A 103 4.60 -8.92 -13.80
C ALA A 103 5.70 -7.86 -13.61
N GLN A 104 6.04 -7.14 -14.67
CA GLN A 104 6.87 -5.95 -14.63
C GLN A 104 6.06 -4.73 -15.07
N GLU A 105 6.38 -3.58 -14.53
CA GLU A 105 5.71 -2.35 -14.93
C GLU A 105 6.15 -1.87 -16.31
N ASP A 106 5.20 -1.77 -17.22
CA ASP A 106 5.37 -1.13 -18.53
C ASP A 106 5.08 0.37 -18.48
N LYS A 107 4.22 0.77 -17.54
CA LYS A 107 3.85 2.17 -17.33
C LYS A 107 3.83 2.53 -15.85
N VAL A 108 4.12 3.78 -15.58
CA VAL A 108 3.96 4.38 -14.25
C VAL A 108 3.22 5.71 -14.32
N ILE A 109 2.49 6.00 -13.26
CA ILE A 109 2.02 7.34 -12.93
C ILE A 109 2.69 7.72 -11.61
N GLN A 110 3.44 8.79 -11.62
CA GLN A 110 4.19 9.28 -10.46
C GLN A 110 3.52 10.51 -9.87
N VAL A 111 3.43 10.54 -8.55
CA VAL A 111 2.84 11.65 -7.80
C VAL A 111 3.83 12.12 -6.76
N THR A 112 4.08 13.41 -6.74
CA THR A 112 4.90 14.12 -5.74
C THR A 112 4.12 15.29 -5.17
N PHE A 113 4.45 15.67 -3.95
CA PHE A 113 3.82 16.79 -3.26
C PHE A 113 4.86 17.84 -2.90
N HIS A 114 4.44 19.10 -2.74
CA HIS A 114 5.30 20.20 -2.36
C HIS A 114 4.62 21.06 -1.29
N GLY A 115 5.36 21.32 -0.22
CA GLY A 115 4.87 22.07 0.93
C GLY A 115 3.90 21.27 1.80
N SER A 116 3.11 21.93 2.61
CA SER A 116 2.18 21.33 3.55
C SER A 116 0.97 22.21 3.83
N GLY A 117 0.01 21.66 4.57
CA GLY A 117 -1.19 22.40 4.96
C GLY A 117 -2.13 22.72 3.79
N ALA A 118 -2.91 23.77 3.95
CA ALA A 118 -3.92 24.16 2.96
C ALA A 118 -3.32 24.63 1.62
N ASP A 119 -2.04 24.95 1.59
CA ASP A 119 -1.34 25.41 0.38
C ASP A 119 -0.50 24.33 -0.29
N GLN A 120 -0.56 23.07 0.22
CA GLN A 120 0.14 21.96 -0.41
C GLN A 120 -0.29 21.79 -1.87
N THR A 121 0.69 21.50 -2.72
CA THR A 121 0.48 21.25 -4.15
C THR A 121 0.88 19.84 -4.53
N ILE A 122 0.30 19.35 -5.61
CA ILE A 122 0.56 18.04 -6.21
C ILE A 122 1.11 18.22 -7.62
N GLU A 123 2.06 17.35 -7.99
CA GLU A 123 2.50 17.15 -9.36
C GLU A 123 2.29 15.68 -9.75
N VAL A 124 1.71 15.47 -10.93
CA VAL A 124 1.48 14.15 -11.51
C VAL A 124 2.21 14.03 -12.83
N ARG A 125 2.97 12.94 -13.01
CA ARG A 125 3.71 12.63 -14.23
C ARG A 125 3.22 11.30 -14.80
N GLY A 126 3.09 11.23 -16.10
CA GLY A 126 2.63 10.03 -16.81
C GLY A 126 1.15 10.04 -17.18
N PRO A 127 0.60 8.88 -17.63
CA PRO A 127 1.23 7.56 -17.74
C PRO A 127 2.42 7.58 -18.71
N MET A 128 3.51 6.97 -18.32
CA MET A 128 4.75 6.93 -19.10
C MET A 128 5.52 5.62 -18.85
N ALA A 129 6.52 5.32 -19.67
CA ALA A 129 7.46 4.26 -19.35
C ALA A 129 8.17 4.57 -18.01
N PRO A 130 8.40 3.56 -17.16
CA PRO A 130 9.08 3.77 -15.89
C PRO A 130 10.53 4.20 -16.11
N PRO A 131 11.05 5.20 -15.38
CA PRO A 131 12.47 5.54 -15.47
C PRO A 131 13.38 4.41 -14.95
N VAL A 132 12.85 3.58 -14.03
CA VAL A 132 13.49 2.38 -13.51
C VAL A 132 12.42 1.31 -13.31
N VAL A 133 12.67 0.11 -13.79
CA VAL A 133 11.80 -1.05 -13.62
C VAL A 133 12.15 -1.79 -12.33
N GLY A 134 11.14 -2.27 -11.61
CA GLY A 134 11.29 -3.06 -10.40
C GLY A 134 11.04 -2.28 -9.11
N ALA A 135 11.19 -2.97 -7.97
CA ALA A 135 10.84 -2.43 -6.65
C ALA A 135 12.04 -1.89 -5.85
N MET A 136 13.26 -2.15 -6.28
CA MET A 136 14.46 -1.86 -5.49
C MET A 136 14.89 -0.40 -5.51
N ARG A 137 14.51 0.35 -6.54
CA ARG A 137 14.77 1.78 -6.68
C ARG A 137 13.64 2.44 -7.43
N ASN A 138 13.22 3.59 -6.92
CA ASN A 138 12.27 4.46 -7.59
C ASN A 138 12.92 5.85 -7.74
N THR A 139 12.74 6.46 -8.89
CA THR A 139 13.26 7.80 -9.18
C THR A 139 12.16 8.61 -9.81
N VAL A 140 12.04 9.86 -9.42
CA VAL A 140 11.15 10.81 -10.12
C VAL A 140 11.67 10.97 -11.54
N ALA A 141 10.79 10.82 -12.52
CA ALA A 141 11.14 11.01 -13.92
C ALA A 141 11.53 12.46 -14.21
N ASP A 142 12.59 12.66 -14.98
CA ASP A 142 13.02 13.98 -15.45
C ASP A 142 12.16 14.43 -16.65
N VAL A 143 10.87 14.61 -16.38
CA VAL A 143 9.89 15.09 -17.36
C VAL A 143 8.97 16.10 -16.68
N ALA A 144 8.42 17.02 -17.47
CA ALA A 144 7.44 17.98 -16.96
C ALA A 144 6.20 17.25 -16.43
N PRO A 145 5.57 17.74 -15.36
CA PRO A 145 4.30 17.21 -14.89
C PRO A 145 3.21 17.24 -15.99
N THR A 146 2.48 16.16 -16.12
CA THR A 146 1.26 16.09 -16.94
C THR A 146 0.17 17.01 -16.38
N LEU A 147 0.17 17.14 -15.04
CA LEU A 147 -0.82 17.90 -14.29
C LEU A 147 -0.21 18.34 -12.96
N SER A 148 -0.55 19.57 -12.54
CA SER A 148 -0.18 20.12 -11.23
C SER A 148 -1.28 21.02 -10.70
N GLY A 149 -1.34 21.19 -9.38
CA GLY A 149 -2.29 22.07 -8.73
C GLY A 149 -2.36 21.92 -7.23
N LYS A 150 -3.37 22.47 -6.59
CA LYS A 150 -3.58 22.34 -5.14
C LYS A 150 -4.21 20.99 -4.79
N VAL A 151 -3.80 20.43 -3.64
CA VAL A 151 -4.49 19.29 -3.02
C VAL A 151 -5.92 19.67 -2.64
N ALA A 152 -6.74 18.68 -2.32
CA ALA A 152 -8.16 18.81 -2.02
C ALA A 152 -9.00 19.48 -3.13
N THR A 153 -8.48 19.49 -4.35
CA THR A 153 -9.13 20.06 -5.54
C THR A 153 -9.13 19.00 -6.66
N VAL A 154 -10.22 18.89 -7.41
CA VAL A 154 -10.24 18.05 -8.61
C VAL A 154 -9.52 18.80 -9.73
N LEU A 155 -8.43 18.22 -10.18
CA LEU A 155 -7.61 18.74 -11.27
C LEU A 155 -7.89 17.95 -12.56
N GLY A 156 -7.80 18.61 -13.71
CA GLY A 156 -7.97 17.98 -15.02
C GLY A 156 -6.87 18.34 -15.99
N SER A 157 -6.49 17.41 -16.86
CA SER A 157 -5.51 17.61 -17.92
C SER A 157 -6.14 17.57 -19.32
N ALA A 158 -5.42 18.12 -20.30
CA ALA A 158 -5.83 18.04 -21.70
C ALA A 158 -5.90 16.60 -22.24
N SER A 159 -5.17 15.65 -21.64
CA SER A 159 -5.23 14.23 -21.96
C SER A 159 -6.48 13.54 -21.43
N GLY A 160 -7.35 14.24 -20.71
CA GLY A 160 -8.55 13.71 -20.08
C GLY A 160 -8.30 12.98 -18.75
N MET A 161 -7.11 13.08 -18.18
CA MET A 161 -6.84 12.64 -16.81
C MET A 161 -7.51 13.60 -15.83
N GLN A 162 -8.11 13.05 -14.78
CA GLN A 162 -8.59 13.79 -13.61
C GLN A 162 -7.88 13.25 -12.37
N VAL A 163 -7.53 14.12 -11.45
CA VAL A 163 -6.82 13.78 -10.21
C VAL A 163 -7.46 14.50 -9.05
N PHE A 164 -7.62 13.77 -7.96
CA PHE A 164 -7.87 14.33 -6.64
C PHE A 164 -6.85 13.75 -5.66
N ALA A 165 -6.29 14.57 -4.79
CA ALA A 165 -5.51 14.12 -3.65
C ALA A 165 -5.98 14.85 -2.39
N GLY A 166 -6.21 14.11 -1.31
CA GLY A 166 -6.69 14.67 -0.05
C GLY A 166 -7.42 13.65 0.81
N PRO A 167 -7.90 14.05 1.99
CA PRO A 167 -8.64 13.16 2.86
C PRO A 167 -9.91 12.60 2.22
N ARG A 168 -10.13 11.30 2.38
CA ARG A 168 -11.34 10.57 2.01
C ARG A 168 -11.71 9.63 3.15
N GLN A 169 -13.00 9.28 3.22
CA GLN A 169 -13.44 8.23 4.12
C GLN A 169 -12.67 6.96 3.81
N ASP A 170 -12.14 6.32 4.85
CA ASP A 170 -11.42 5.06 4.74
C ASP A 170 -12.38 3.95 4.25
N PRO A 171 -12.12 3.30 3.10
CA PRO A 171 -12.98 2.23 2.61
C PRO A 171 -12.76 0.89 3.32
N PHE A 172 -12.05 0.89 4.43
CA PHE A 172 -11.71 -0.29 5.21
C PHE A 172 -12.87 -0.73 6.11
N TYR A 173 -13.50 -1.84 5.76
CA TYR A 173 -14.64 -2.42 6.47
C TYR A 173 -14.25 -3.79 7.02
N ILE A 174 -13.82 -3.85 8.27
CA ILE A 174 -13.40 -5.09 8.92
C ILE A 174 -13.83 -5.14 10.38
N ASP A 175 -14.09 -6.33 10.88
CA ASP A 175 -14.22 -6.60 12.30
C ASP A 175 -12.81 -6.72 12.93
N LEU A 176 -12.17 -5.56 13.19
CA LEU A 176 -10.80 -5.49 13.71
C LEU A 176 -10.65 -6.18 15.06
N GLU A 177 -11.64 -6.08 15.94
CA GLU A 177 -11.60 -6.78 17.22
C GLU A 177 -11.47 -8.28 17.01
N GLN A 178 -12.30 -8.86 16.12
CA GLN A 178 -12.24 -10.28 15.82
C GLN A 178 -10.97 -10.67 15.06
N PHE A 179 -10.49 -9.80 14.17
CA PHE A 179 -9.23 -9.99 13.46
C PHE A 179 -8.07 -10.17 14.44
N PHE A 180 -7.91 -9.26 15.41
CA PHE A 180 -6.83 -9.36 16.40
C PHE A 180 -7.06 -10.45 17.46
N ARG A 181 -8.29 -10.93 17.65
CA ARG A 181 -8.54 -12.16 18.41
C ARG A 181 -8.00 -13.41 17.71
N ILE A 182 -8.11 -13.44 16.36
CA ILE A 182 -7.59 -14.55 15.55
C ILE A 182 -6.06 -14.50 15.47
N ILE A 183 -5.47 -13.31 15.35
CA ILE A 183 -4.03 -13.08 15.21
C ILE A 183 -3.52 -12.02 16.20
N PRO A 184 -3.57 -12.31 17.51
CA PRO A 184 -3.29 -11.31 18.56
C PRO A 184 -1.84 -10.80 18.56
N ASP A 185 -0.92 -11.52 17.96
CA ASP A 185 0.49 -11.15 17.78
C ASP A 185 0.71 -10.09 16.68
N ARG A 186 -0.35 -9.63 16.02
CA ARG A 186 -0.32 -8.63 14.95
C ARG A 186 -0.85 -7.27 15.37
N LYS A 187 -1.45 -7.18 16.55
CA LYS A 187 -1.97 -5.91 17.05
C LYS A 187 -0.84 -4.88 17.16
N PRO A 188 -0.99 -3.68 16.59
CA PRO A 188 -0.03 -2.60 16.74
C PRO A 188 0.26 -2.29 18.22
N VAL A 189 1.45 -1.80 18.52
CA VAL A 189 1.85 -1.45 19.89
C VAL A 189 1.54 -0.01 20.24
N THR A 190 1.27 0.83 19.23
CA THR A 190 0.88 2.25 19.37
C THR A 190 -0.33 2.55 18.49
N GLY A 191 -0.78 3.80 18.52
CA GLY A 191 -1.90 4.26 17.70
C GLY A 191 -3.28 3.75 18.12
N PRO A 192 -4.34 4.08 17.37
CA PRO A 192 -5.71 3.73 17.71
C PRO A 192 -5.95 2.23 17.87
N LEU A 193 -5.31 1.41 17.05
CA LEU A 193 -5.50 -0.05 17.07
C LEU A 193 -4.88 -0.71 18.32
N SER A 194 -3.86 -0.10 18.93
CA SER A 194 -3.26 -0.58 20.18
C SER A 194 -4.23 -0.55 21.36
N MET A 195 -5.25 0.30 21.27
CA MET A 195 -6.28 0.48 22.31
C MET A 195 -7.34 -0.62 22.28
N LEU A 196 -7.36 -1.48 21.29
CA LEU A 196 -8.27 -2.61 21.23
C LEU A 196 -8.01 -3.55 22.41
N PRO A 197 -9.07 -4.04 23.09
CA PRO A 197 -8.92 -4.91 24.25
C PRO A 197 -8.24 -6.23 23.87
N ASP A 198 -7.35 -6.72 24.72
CA ASP A 198 -6.86 -8.08 24.62
C ASP A 198 -7.99 -9.04 24.98
N THR A 199 -8.31 -9.90 24.05
CA THR A 199 -9.39 -10.88 24.22
C THR A 199 -8.87 -12.28 23.91
N PRO A 200 -9.49 -13.32 24.50
CA PRO A 200 -9.11 -14.69 24.16
C PRO A 200 -9.15 -14.92 22.66
N SER A 201 -8.17 -15.63 22.13
CA SER A 201 -8.08 -15.96 20.71
C SER A 201 -9.37 -16.65 20.22
N ALA A 202 -9.79 -16.27 19.02
CA ALA A 202 -10.89 -16.93 18.31
C ALA A 202 -10.34 -17.68 17.11
N SER A 203 -11.09 -18.66 16.62
CA SER A 203 -10.66 -19.51 15.51
C SER A 203 -11.20 -19.07 14.15
N SER A 204 -12.16 -18.16 14.11
CA SER A 204 -12.82 -17.72 12.89
C SER A 204 -13.45 -16.35 13.01
N PHE A 205 -13.71 -15.71 11.88
CA PHE A 205 -14.49 -14.48 11.82
C PHE A 205 -15.93 -14.71 12.29
N ARG A 206 -16.58 -13.65 12.78
CA ARG A 206 -17.99 -13.67 13.13
C ARG A 206 -18.86 -13.89 11.88
N ALA A 207 -20.00 -14.51 12.07
CA ALA A 207 -20.97 -14.69 10.99
C ALA A 207 -21.45 -13.34 10.42
N PRO A 208 -21.86 -13.27 9.15
CA PRO A 208 -22.49 -12.09 8.59
C PRO A 208 -23.62 -11.56 9.49
N GLY A 209 -23.62 -10.27 9.76
CA GLY A 209 -24.58 -9.61 10.67
C GLY A 209 -24.19 -9.62 12.15
N ALA A 210 -23.20 -10.42 12.57
CA ALA A 210 -22.63 -10.38 13.90
C ALA A 210 -21.25 -9.70 13.95
N ALA A 211 -20.68 -9.36 12.80
CA ALA A 211 -19.44 -8.61 12.69
C ALA A 211 -19.63 -7.18 13.23
N VAL A 212 -18.61 -6.69 13.91
CA VAL A 212 -18.58 -5.34 14.46
C VAL A 212 -17.50 -4.54 13.73
N ASP A 213 -17.94 -3.62 12.89
CA ASP A 213 -17.04 -2.64 12.31
C ASP A 213 -16.80 -1.53 13.33
N ILE A 214 -15.70 -1.64 14.06
CA ILE A 214 -15.33 -0.63 15.07
C ILE A 214 -14.86 0.68 14.45
N LEU A 215 -14.50 0.67 13.17
CA LEU A 215 -14.16 1.90 12.44
C LEU A 215 -15.41 2.62 11.98
N GLY A 216 -16.50 1.88 11.70
CA GLY A 216 -17.77 2.42 11.25
C GLY A 216 -18.63 3.02 12.34
N GLY A 217 -18.65 2.41 13.51
CA GLY A 217 -19.49 2.84 14.64
C GLY A 217 -20.98 2.99 14.29
N SER A 218 -21.80 3.40 15.27
CA SER A 218 -23.24 3.67 15.05
C SER A 218 -23.52 4.98 14.31
N GLY A 219 -22.50 5.79 14.05
CA GLY A 219 -22.58 7.11 13.41
C GLY A 219 -21.99 7.18 12.00
N GLY A 220 -21.63 6.05 11.42
CA GLY A 220 -20.90 5.96 10.15
C GLY A 220 -19.39 5.76 10.38
N HIS A 221 -18.65 5.64 9.31
CA HIS A 221 -17.20 5.41 9.34
C HIS A 221 -16.47 6.69 9.79
N PRO A 222 -15.91 6.76 11.02
CA PRO A 222 -15.37 8.02 11.55
C PRO A 222 -13.97 8.32 11.01
N PHE A 223 -13.26 7.32 10.47
CA PHE A 223 -11.88 7.47 10.04
C PHE A 223 -11.75 7.77 8.57
N ASN A 224 -10.65 8.41 8.24
CA ASN A 224 -10.26 8.81 6.90
C ASN A 224 -8.85 8.33 6.60
N VAL A 225 -8.50 8.37 5.32
CA VAL A 225 -7.16 8.14 4.78
C VAL A 225 -6.75 9.34 3.93
N LEU A 226 -5.46 9.49 3.66
CA LEU A 226 -5.01 10.34 2.55
C LEU A 226 -5.10 9.53 1.25
N SER A 227 -5.96 9.96 0.36
CA SER A 227 -6.27 9.27 -0.88
C SER A 227 -5.75 10.03 -2.10
N ILE A 228 -5.10 9.32 -3.02
CA ILE A 228 -4.75 9.80 -4.35
C ILE A 228 -5.65 9.06 -5.33
N VAL A 229 -6.58 9.78 -5.95
CA VAL A 229 -7.53 9.24 -6.92
C VAL A 229 -7.20 9.78 -8.30
N ILE A 230 -6.95 8.88 -9.26
CA ILE A 230 -6.65 9.23 -10.65
C ILE A 230 -7.66 8.54 -11.55
N GLU A 231 -8.41 9.31 -12.32
CA GLU A 231 -9.28 8.76 -13.35
C GLU A 231 -8.82 9.21 -14.74
N LEU A 232 -8.64 8.25 -15.66
CA LEU A 232 -8.12 8.53 -17.00
C LEU A 232 -8.74 7.58 -18.04
N PRO A 233 -8.63 7.90 -19.36
CA PRO A 233 -9.00 6.96 -20.40
C PRO A 233 -8.22 5.64 -20.27
N ALA A 234 -8.92 4.51 -20.20
CA ALA A 234 -8.31 3.20 -20.05
C ALA A 234 -7.33 2.86 -21.20
N SER A 235 -7.54 3.46 -22.37
CA SER A 235 -6.65 3.33 -23.52
C SER A 235 -5.23 3.83 -23.27
N GLN A 236 -5.03 4.72 -22.30
CA GLN A 236 -3.69 5.21 -21.94
C GLN A 236 -2.88 4.19 -21.13
N LEU A 237 -3.54 3.22 -20.49
CA LEU A 237 -2.90 2.16 -19.73
C LEU A 237 -2.81 0.83 -20.47
N ARG A 238 -3.69 0.59 -21.43
CA ARG A 238 -3.74 -0.66 -22.19
C ARG A 238 -2.43 -0.91 -22.96
N GLY A 239 -2.10 -2.19 -23.09
CA GLY A 239 -0.98 -2.73 -23.85
C GLY A 239 -1.43 -3.82 -24.83
N SER A 240 -0.66 -4.88 -24.90
CA SER A 240 -0.90 -6.02 -25.79
C SER A 240 -1.95 -7.00 -25.25
N THR A 241 -2.34 -6.88 -23.99
CA THR A 241 -3.35 -7.74 -23.35
C THR A 241 -4.63 -6.97 -23.04
N ASP A 242 -5.73 -7.72 -22.87
CA ASP A 242 -7.02 -7.15 -22.44
C ASP A 242 -7.08 -6.90 -20.93
N LYS A 243 -6.04 -7.26 -20.21
CA LYS A 243 -5.92 -7.10 -18.76
C LYS A 243 -4.71 -6.24 -18.43
N ILE A 244 -4.79 -5.56 -17.31
CA ILE A 244 -3.66 -4.85 -16.70
C ILE A 244 -3.48 -5.34 -15.26
N GLY A 245 -2.23 -5.48 -14.83
CA GLY A 245 -1.85 -5.56 -13.43
C GLY A 245 -1.62 -4.15 -12.90
N VAL A 246 -2.07 -3.86 -11.69
CA VAL A 246 -1.84 -2.56 -11.04
C VAL A 246 -1.37 -2.79 -9.62
N TRP A 247 -0.32 -2.08 -9.21
CA TRP A 247 0.12 -2.01 -7.82
C TRP A 247 0.65 -0.62 -7.49
N GLY A 248 0.76 -0.34 -6.21
CA GLY A 248 1.31 0.91 -5.69
C GLY A 248 2.70 0.75 -5.12
N THR A 249 3.44 1.85 -5.06
CA THR A 249 4.64 1.97 -4.23
C THR A 249 4.72 3.36 -3.63
N ILE A 250 5.17 3.42 -2.37
CA ILE A 250 5.59 4.65 -1.72
C ILE A 250 7.08 4.50 -1.41
N SER A 251 7.88 5.49 -1.77
CA SER A 251 9.34 5.43 -1.61
C SER A 251 9.93 6.83 -1.33
N ARG A 252 11.08 6.82 -0.67
CA ARG A 252 11.85 8.03 -0.37
C ARG A 252 13.02 8.17 -1.33
#